data_2c48479b059d4d0ee1286fdd04df51bc
#
_entry.id   2c48479b059d4d0ee1286fdd04df51bc
#
_cell.length_a   1.000
_cell.length_b   1.000
_cell.length_c   1.000
_cell.angle_alpha   90.00
_cell.angle_beta   90.00
_cell.angle_gamma   90.00
#
_symmetry.space_group_name_H-M   'P 1'
#
loop_
_entity.id
_entity.type
_entity.pdbx_description
1 polymer ?
#
loop_
_entity_poly.entity_id
_entity_poly.type
_entity_poly.pdbx_seq_one_letter_code
_entity_poly.pdbx_strand_id
1 'polypeptide(L)'
;MDRVFKLIQKEQERQNSTIELIASENFVSENVLKAAGSCLTNKYAEGYPGRRYYGGCEVVDELEEYCRQKWQQVFATDYHVNVQPLSGTHANMTAYAALLRPGDTILSLDLQMGGHISHGLPISMTGKLYNIEHYGLDGRGYIDMGSVEDMAKKTRPKLIIAGASAYSRIIDFERFACIAHENGALLMADIAHIAGLVAAGEHPSPFGHADIITTTTHKTLRGIRSALIFCKQEYARKVDSALFPGMAGGPHMHTIAAKAVTAEEALTPEFRAYIRRVVENSRAMAAEFTRMGYEVVTGGTDNHMFLLDFTRTHPTITGQMVQQALDSRAITLNKNSVPGEKRSPMQTSGVRIGTAAMTTKGFGRDDFIAVAHRIDEIIASLPRE
;
A
#
# COMPACT_ATOMS: atom_id res chain seq x y z
N MET A 1 -6.69 33.78 -1.54
CA MET A 1 -6.31 32.85 -2.64
C MET A 1 -4.79 32.77 -2.83
N ASP A 2 -4.09 33.89 -2.89
CA ASP A 2 -2.64 33.94 -3.14
C ASP A 2 -1.78 33.04 -2.19
N ARG A 3 -2.12 32.99 -0.88
CA ARG A 3 -1.37 32.20 0.10
C ARG A 3 -1.43 30.67 -0.15
N VAL A 4 -2.58 30.15 -0.53
CA VAL A 4 -2.76 28.72 -0.79
C VAL A 4 -1.93 28.29 -2.00
N PHE A 5 -2.02 29.05 -3.10
CA PHE A 5 -1.26 28.74 -4.31
C PHE A 5 0.28 28.88 -4.09
N LYS A 6 0.73 29.86 -3.28
CA LYS A 6 2.13 29.95 -2.85
C LYS A 6 2.58 28.74 -2.06
N LEU A 7 1.74 28.18 -1.19
CA LEU A 7 2.06 26.95 -0.46
C LEU A 7 2.12 25.72 -1.37
N ILE A 8 1.19 25.63 -2.33
CA ILE A 8 1.22 24.57 -3.36
C ILE A 8 2.52 24.65 -4.17
N GLN A 9 2.91 25.86 -4.58
CA GLN A 9 4.15 26.06 -5.31
C GLN A 9 5.38 25.65 -4.49
N LYS A 10 5.44 26.04 -3.21
CA LYS A 10 6.54 25.64 -2.30
C LYS A 10 6.62 24.11 -2.16
N GLU A 11 5.47 23.42 -2.05
CA GLU A 11 5.46 21.97 -1.98
C GLU A 11 5.93 21.33 -3.31
N GLN A 12 5.55 21.92 -4.44
CA GLN A 12 6.04 21.49 -5.75
C GLN A 12 7.58 21.65 -5.86
N GLU A 13 8.11 22.77 -5.39
CA GLU A 13 9.56 23.04 -5.34
C GLU A 13 10.27 22.03 -4.42
N ARG A 14 9.70 21.73 -3.23
CA ARG A 14 10.22 20.72 -2.32
C ARG A 14 10.27 19.35 -3.00
N GLN A 15 9.16 18.90 -3.59
CA GLN A 15 9.07 17.61 -4.28
C GLN A 15 10.07 17.52 -5.43
N ASN A 16 10.33 18.61 -6.14
CA ASN A 16 11.28 18.64 -7.26
C ASN A 16 12.75 18.56 -6.80
N SER A 17 13.06 19.10 -5.61
CA SER A 17 14.41 19.17 -5.08
C SER A 17 14.78 18.06 -4.09
N THR A 18 13.83 17.20 -3.72
CA THR A 18 14.02 16.15 -2.72
C THR A 18 14.13 14.77 -3.39
N ILE A 19 15.03 13.94 -2.89
CA ILE A 19 15.10 12.50 -3.21
C ILE A 19 14.07 11.81 -2.32
N GLU A 20 12.98 11.35 -2.94
CA GLU A 20 11.83 10.76 -2.25
C GLU A 20 11.96 9.23 -2.19
N LEU A 21 12.21 8.69 -1.00
CA LEU A 21 12.37 7.25 -0.75
C LEU A 21 11.30 6.68 0.19
N ILE A 22 10.22 7.43 0.47
CA ILE A 22 9.07 6.89 1.20
C ILE A 22 8.36 5.87 0.30
N ALA A 23 8.34 4.60 0.71
CA ALA A 23 7.83 3.48 -0.09
C ALA A 23 6.34 3.59 -0.47
N SER A 24 5.58 4.42 0.24
CA SER A 24 4.16 4.68 -0.01
C SER A 24 3.87 5.93 -0.82
N GLU A 25 4.91 6.65 -1.30
CA GLU A 25 4.77 7.85 -2.12
C GLU A 25 5.14 7.60 -3.58
N ASN A 26 4.56 8.42 -4.45
CA ASN A 26 4.86 8.42 -5.88
C ASN A 26 4.40 9.74 -6.51
N PHE A 27 4.77 9.96 -7.77
CA PHE A 27 4.39 11.15 -8.55
C PHE A 27 3.37 10.75 -9.61
N VAL A 28 2.21 11.39 -9.60
CA VAL A 28 1.15 11.17 -10.57
C VAL A 28 1.44 11.92 -11.88
N SER A 29 0.82 11.48 -12.98
CA SER A 29 0.86 12.18 -14.26
C SER A 29 0.05 13.48 -14.24
N GLU A 30 0.33 14.37 -15.19
CA GLU A 30 -0.49 15.57 -15.40
C GLU A 30 -1.96 15.23 -15.75
N ASN A 31 -2.20 14.12 -16.45
CA ASN A 31 -3.55 13.70 -16.79
C ASN A 31 -4.36 13.30 -15.56
N VAL A 32 -3.74 12.63 -14.58
CA VAL A 32 -4.36 12.33 -13.29
C VAL A 32 -4.69 13.62 -12.54
N LEU A 33 -3.80 14.63 -12.54
CA LEU A 33 -4.07 15.93 -11.90
C LEU A 33 -5.18 16.69 -12.62
N LYS A 34 -5.23 16.69 -13.97
CA LYS A 34 -6.30 17.31 -14.75
C LYS A 34 -7.67 16.68 -14.43
N ALA A 35 -7.73 15.36 -14.36
CA ALA A 35 -8.97 14.65 -14.02
C ALA A 35 -9.42 14.98 -12.57
N ALA A 36 -8.49 15.00 -11.62
CA ALA A 36 -8.76 15.33 -10.22
C ALA A 36 -9.24 16.78 -10.03
N GLY A 37 -8.75 17.73 -10.83
CA GLY A 37 -9.15 19.14 -10.79
C GLY A 37 -10.33 19.48 -11.72
N SER A 38 -11.09 18.51 -12.21
CA SER A 38 -12.17 18.72 -13.18
C SER A 38 -13.48 19.19 -12.57
N CYS A 39 -14.41 19.61 -13.44
CA CYS A 39 -15.79 20.01 -13.06
C CYS A 39 -16.60 18.88 -12.38
N LEU A 40 -16.13 17.64 -12.45
CA LEU A 40 -16.78 16.50 -11.79
C LEU A 40 -16.83 16.63 -10.27
N THR A 41 -16.03 17.52 -9.67
CA THR A 41 -16.12 17.88 -8.25
C THR A 41 -17.47 18.48 -7.86
N ASN A 42 -18.21 19.05 -8.83
CA ASN A 42 -19.52 19.67 -8.61
C ASN A 42 -20.68 18.65 -8.54
N LYS A 43 -20.45 17.40 -9.00
CA LYS A 43 -21.54 16.42 -9.16
C LYS A 43 -21.75 15.58 -7.92
N TYR A 44 -22.98 15.58 -7.42
CA TYR A 44 -23.45 14.69 -6.35
C TYR A 44 -24.10 13.44 -6.96
N ALA A 45 -23.58 12.25 -6.65
CA ALA A 45 -23.98 11.00 -7.31
C ALA A 45 -24.12 9.82 -6.32
N GLU A 46 -24.87 10.03 -5.21
CA GLU A 46 -25.17 8.95 -4.26
C GLU A 46 -25.80 7.74 -4.93
N GLY A 47 -25.38 6.55 -4.53
CA GLY A 47 -25.79 5.29 -5.13
C GLY A 47 -24.77 4.77 -6.15
N TYR A 48 -25.21 3.99 -7.09
CA TYR A 48 -24.42 3.29 -8.10
C TYR A 48 -24.97 3.53 -9.51
N PRO A 49 -24.21 3.30 -10.58
CA PRO A 49 -24.67 3.44 -11.95
C PRO A 49 -26.04 2.81 -12.17
N GLY A 50 -26.97 3.55 -12.80
CA GLY A 50 -28.34 3.15 -13.02
C GLY A 50 -29.26 3.11 -11.78
N ARG A 51 -28.73 3.38 -10.59
CA ARG A 51 -29.46 3.38 -9.31
C ARG A 51 -29.02 4.53 -8.40
N ARG A 52 -29.04 5.76 -8.93
CA ARG A 52 -28.69 6.98 -8.20
C ARG A 52 -29.88 7.56 -7.46
N TYR A 53 -29.58 8.27 -6.39
CA TYR A 53 -30.59 9.03 -5.64
C TYR A 53 -30.87 10.40 -6.23
N TYR A 54 -30.05 10.88 -7.17
CA TYR A 54 -30.16 12.22 -7.80
C TYR A 54 -30.20 12.08 -9.32
N GLY A 55 -30.85 13.07 -9.97
CA GLY A 55 -30.88 13.18 -11.43
C GLY A 55 -29.57 13.73 -12.02
N GLY A 56 -29.44 13.71 -13.35
CA GLY A 56 -28.30 14.24 -14.09
C GLY A 56 -27.03 13.42 -13.87
N CYS A 57 -27.16 12.11 -13.75
CA CYS A 57 -26.03 11.19 -13.47
C CYS A 57 -25.58 10.38 -14.69
N GLU A 58 -26.17 10.61 -15.85
CA GLU A 58 -25.95 9.80 -17.06
C GLU A 58 -24.46 9.71 -17.42
N VAL A 59 -23.76 10.83 -17.42
CA VAL A 59 -22.34 10.93 -17.76
C VAL A 59 -21.46 10.30 -16.66
N VAL A 60 -21.80 10.52 -15.38
CA VAL A 60 -21.01 9.95 -14.28
C VAL A 60 -21.28 8.46 -14.09
N ASP A 61 -22.43 7.96 -14.52
CA ASP A 61 -22.71 6.51 -14.58
C ASP A 61 -21.80 5.83 -15.61
N GLU A 62 -21.70 6.40 -16.81
CA GLU A 62 -20.79 5.92 -17.84
C GLU A 62 -19.34 5.96 -17.36
N LEU A 63 -18.91 7.06 -16.74
CA LEU A 63 -17.57 7.21 -16.19
C LEU A 63 -17.24 6.18 -15.11
N GLU A 64 -18.14 5.96 -14.16
CA GLU A 64 -17.92 5.00 -13.07
C GLU A 64 -17.85 3.57 -13.61
N GLU A 65 -18.74 3.21 -14.54
CA GLU A 65 -18.73 1.91 -15.17
C GLU A 65 -17.46 1.70 -16.02
N TYR A 66 -17.04 2.71 -16.77
CA TYR A 66 -15.78 2.70 -17.50
C TYR A 66 -14.58 2.47 -16.57
N CYS A 67 -14.54 3.19 -15.45
CA CYS A 67 -13.49 3.04 -14.45
C CYS A 67 -13.43 1.60 -13.91
N ARG A 68 -14.59 1.00 -13.57
CA ARG A 68 -14.69 -0.39 -13.10
C ARG A 68 -14.13 -1.37 -14.13
N GLN A 69 -14.56 -1.26 -15.39
CA GLN A 69 -14.10 -2.11 -16.49
C GLN A 69 -12.60 -1.99 -16.72
N LYS A 70 -12.02 -0.78 -16.63
CA LYS A 70 -10.58 -0.58 -16.78
C LYS A 70 -9.80 -1.27 -15.65
N TRP A 71 -10.26 -1.18 -14.41
CA TRP A 71 -9.60 -1.88 -13.31
C TRP A 71 -9.71 -3.40 -13.40
N GLN A 72 -10.80 -3.94 -13.92
CA GLN A 72 -10.90 -5.38 -14.25
C GLN A 72 -9.87 -5.78 -15.31
N GLN A 73 -9.66 -4.95 -16.34
CA GLN A 73 -8.64 -5.17 -17.36
C GLN A 73 -7.21 -5.11 -16.79
N VAL A 74 -6.92 -4.14 -15.91
CA VAL A 74 -5.59 -3.98 -15.27
C VAL A 74 -5.17 -5.26 -14.54
N PHE A 75 -6.08 -5.90 -13.82
CA PHE A 75 -5.79 -7.11 -13.05
C PHE A 75 -6.24 -8.41 -13.75
N ALA A 76 -6.71 -8.33 -14.99
CA ALA A 76 -7.21 -9.45 -15.78
C ALA A 76 -8.19 -10.35 -14.97
N THR A 77 -9.20 -9.74 -14.36
CA THR A 77 -10.12 -10.39 -13.42
C THR A 77 -11.59 -10.13 -13.77
N ASP A 78 -12.45 -11.06 -13.37
CA ASP A 78 -13.92 -10.95 -13.40
C ASP A 78 -14.52 -10.56 -12.03
N TYR A 79 -13.68 -10.27 -11.03
CA TYR A 79 -14.15 -9.82 -9.72
C TYR A 79 -14.99 -8.56 -9.85
N HIS A 80 -16.03 -8.47 -8.99
CA HIS A 80 -16.73 -7.21 -8.81
C HIS A 80 -15.77 -6.13 -8.31
N VAL A 81 -15.87 -4.93 -8.90
CA VAL A 81 -15.01 -3.79 -8.54
C VAL A 81 -15.86 -2.65 -7.99
N ASN A 82 -15.54 -2.21 -6.78
CA ASN A 82 -16.07 -0.97 -6.24
C ASN A 82 -14.98 0.11 -6.28
N VAL A 83 -15.23 1.19 -7.03
CA VAL A 83 -14.28 2.29 -7.26
C VAL A 83 -14.54 3.51 -6.38
N GLN A 84 -15.53 3.46 -5.48
CA GLN A 84 -15.92 4.60 -4.65
C GLN A 84 -15.10 4.80 -3.37
N PRO A 85 -14.35 3.80 -2.80
CA PRO A 85 -13.57 4.04 -1.58
C PRO A 85 -12.61 5.22 -1.70
N LEU A 86 -12.48 6.02 -0.61
CA LEU A 86 -11.71 7.26 -0.59
C LEU A 86 -10.24 7.04 -0.20
N SER A 87 -9.94 5.95 0.52
CA SER A 87 -8.60 5.62 1.01
C SER A 87 -8.49 4.12 1.31
N GLY A 88 -7.26 3.61 1.47
CA GLY A 88 -7.02 2.21 1.84
C GLY A 88 -7.71 1.81 3.15
N THR A 89 -7.63 2.64 4.18
CA THR A 89 -8.34 2.38 5.44
C THR A 89 -9.85 2.33 5.24
N HIS A 90 -10.42 3.23 4.42
CA HIS A 90 -11.84 3.22 4.10
C HIS A 90 -12.23 1.93 3.35
N ALA A 91 -11.41 1.48 2.38
CA ALA A 91 -11.62 0.22 1.68
C ALA A 91 -11.60 -0.99 2.63
N ASN A 92 -10.60 -1.05 3.53
CA ASN A 92 -10.47 -2.12 4.52
C ASN A 92 -11.66 -2.15 5.49
N MET A 93 -12.05 -1.00 6.03
CA MET A 93 -13.22 -0.89 6.91
C MET A 93 -14.52 -1.30 6.21
N THR A 94 -14.68 -0.93 4.94
CA THR A 94 -15.82 -1.37 4.12
C THR A 94 -15.82 -2.89 3.94
N ALA A 95 -14.66 -3.49 3.65
CA ALA A 95 -14.52 -4.94 3.52
C ALA A 95 -14.91 -5.65 4.83
N TYR A 96 -14.45 -5.15 5.97
CA TYR A 96 -14.81 -5.72 7.28
C TYR A 96 -16.32 -5.58 7.55
N ALA A 97 -16.89 -4.40 7.34
CA ALA A 97 -18.33 -4.17 7.54
C ALA A 97 -19.22 -5.03 6.62
N ALA A 98 -18.74 -5.36 5.41
CA ALA A 98 -19.43 -6.23 4.47
C ALA A 98 -19.44 -7.70 4.89
N LEU A 99 -18.38 -8.17 5.53
CA LEU A 99 -18.10 -9.59 5.74
C LEU A 99 -18.21 -10.04 7.20
N LEU A 100 -18.06 -9.12 8.15
CA LEU A 100 -17.91 -9.41 9.57
C LEU A 100 -19.00 -8.71 10.42
N ARG A 101 -19.15 -9.20 11.63
CA ARG A 101 -19.93 -8.55 12.69
C ARG A 101 -18.97 -8.04 13.77
N PRO A 102 -19.32 -6.97 14.51
CA PRO A 102 -18.55 -6.55 15.67
C PRO A 102 -18.31 -7.74 16.63
N GLY A 103 -17.07 -7.91 17.07
CA GLY A 103 -16.65 -9.03 17.91
C GLY A 103 -16.14 -10.26 17.15
N ASP A 104 -16.27 -10.33 15.82
CA ASP A 104 -15.63 -11.37 15.03
C ASP A 104 -14.11 -11.28 15.12
N THR A 105 -13.42 -12.40 14.96
CA THR A 105 -11.95 -12.46 15.02
C THR A 105 -11.34 -12.26 13.64
N ILE A 106 -10.34 -11.37 13.57
CA ILE A 106 -9.48 -11.15 12.41
C ILE A 106 -8.06 -11.61 12.76
N LEU A 107 -7.44 -12.40 11.88
CA LEU A 107 -6.03 -12.77 11.97
C LEU A 107 -5.23 -11.96 10.94
N SER A 108 -4.21 -11.23 11.40
CA SER A 108 -3.42 -10.32 10.55
C SER A 108 -1.95 -10.31 10.94
N LEU A 109 -1.08 -9.76 10.09
CA LEU A 109 0.32 -9.51 10.42
C LEU A 109 0.39 -8.42 11.51
N ASP A 110 1.20 -8.66 12.56
CA ASP A 110 1.45 -7.67 13.60
C ASP A 110 2.02 -6.37 13.03
N LEU A 111 1.57 -5.23 13.56
CA LEU A 111 2.00 -3.91 13.13
C LEU A 111 3.54 -3.72 13.28
N GLN A 112 4.12 -4.22 14.37
CA GLN A 112 5.57 -4.13 14.62
C GLN A 112 6.37 -5.02 13.66
N MET A 113 5.72 -6.02 13.06
CA MET A 113 6.30 -6.92 12.08
C MET A 113 5.99 -6.52 10.61
N GLY A 114 5.46 -5.32 10.41
CA GLY A 114 5.20 -4.77 9.08
C GLY A 114 3.74 -4.76 8.65
N GLY A 115 2.78 -5.06 9.52
CA GLY A 115 1.35 -4.91 9.27
C GLY A 115 0.93 -3.45 9.03
N HIS A 116 -0.35 -3.24 8.75
CA HIS A 116 -0.92 -1.90 8.57
C HIS A 116 -1.81 -1.51 9.75
N ILE A 117 -1.90 -0.21 10.06
CA ILE A 117 -2.73 0.32 11.16
C ILE A 117 -4.20 -0.12 11.08
N SER A 118 -4.76 -0.24 9.87
CA SER A 118 -6.14 -0.71 9.65
C SER A 118 -6.31 -2.22 9.76
N HIS A 119 -5.23 -2.98 9.98
CA HIS A 119 -5.30 -4.43 10.19
C HIS A 119 -5.51 -4.83 11.66
N GLY A 120 -5.66 -3.84 12.57
CA GLY A 120 -6.02 -4.14 13.95
C GLY A 120 -5.30 -3.35 15.05
N LEU A 121 -4.69 -2.20 14.71
CA LEU A 121 -4.13 -1.32 15.74
C LEU A 121 -5.20 -1.00 16.79
N PRO A 122 -4.95 -1.20 18.11
CA PRO A 122 -5.99 -1.12 19.16
C PRO A 122 -6.78 0.21 19.20
N ILE A 123 -6.13 1.33 18.86
CA ILE A 123 -6.79 2.66 18.81
C ILE A 123 -7.59 2.89 17.52
N SER A 124 -7.39 2.06 16.47
CA SER A 124 -8.15 2.14 15.23
C SER A 124 -9.57 1.61 15.40
N MET A 125 -10.47 1.95 14.47
CA MET A 125 -11.84 1.38 14.48
C MET A 125 -11.82 -0.13 14.32
N THR A 126 -10.87 -0.69 13.56
CA THR A 126 -10.71 -2.15 13.43
C THR A 126 -10.43 -2.79 14.77
N GLY A 127 -9.43 -2.27 15.52
CA GLY A 127 -9.07 -2.79 16.83
C GLY A 127 -10.15 -2.57 17.90
N LYS A 128 -11.05 -1.59 17.71
CA LYS A 128 -12.19 -1.35 18.62
C LYS A 128 -13.41 -2.23 18.34
N LEU A 129 -13.61 -2.63 17.09
CA LEU A 129 -14.81 -3.37 16.67
C LEU A 129 -14.60 -4.89 16.63
N TYR A 130 -13.37 -5.35 16.39
CA TYR A 130 -13.07 -6.75 16.15
C TYR A 130 -12.04 -7.28 17.14
N ASN A 131 -12.06 -8.59 17.38
CA ASN A 131 -11.01 -9.29 18.10
C ASN A 131 -9.83 -9.50 17.15
N ILE A 132 -8.67 -8.99 17.50
CA ILE A 132 -7.49 -9.04 16.63
C ILE A 132 -6.50 -10.06 17.19
N GLU A 133 -6.15 -11.00 16.33
CA GLU A 133 -5.10 -11.98 16.55
C GLU A 133 -3.99 -11.76 15.50
N HIS A 134 -2.77 -12.10 15.85
CA HIS A 134 -1.63 -11.84 14.99
C HIS A 134 -0.86 -13.11 14.65
N TYR A 135 -0.44 -13.21 13.38
CA TYR A 135 0.67 -14.04 12.97
C TYR A 135 1.94 -13.21 12.86
N GLY A 136 3.10 -13.87 12.86
CA GLY A 136 4.39 -13.22 12.92
C GLY A 136 5.31 -13.52 11.74
N LEU A 137 6.55 -13.09 11.91
CA LEU A 137 7.67 -13.38 11.03
C LEU A 137 8.57 -14.44 11.66
N ASP A 138 9.26 -15.22 10.84
CA ASP A 138 10.32 -16.13 11.31
C ASP A 138 11.58 -15.34 11.72
N GLY A 139 12.58 -16.04 12.28
CA GLY A 139 13.84 -15.42 12.72
C GLY A 139 14.67 -14.78 11.59
N ARG A 140 14.28 -14.94 10.33
CA ARG A 140 14.90 -14.32 9.16
C ARG A 140 14.09 -13.16 8.60
N GLY A 141 12.92 -12.86 9.19
CA GLY A 141 12.03 -11.79 8.76
C GLY A 141 11.04 -12.17 7.66
N TYR A 142 10.85 -13.47 7.35
CA TYR A 142 9.83 -13.94 6.42
C TYR A 142 8.51 -14.20 7.18
N ILE A 143 7.37 -14.03 6.48
CA ILE A 143 6.07 -14.44 7.03
C ILE A 143 6.14 -15.93 7.38
N ASP A 144 5.90 -16.22 8.67
CA ASP A 144 5.90 -17.59 9.17
C ASP A 144 4.54 -18.27 8.88
N MET A 145 4.49 -19.01 7.78
CA MET A 145 3.27 -19.70 7.36
C MET A 145 2.84 -20.79 8.35
N GLY A 146 3.77 -21.35 9.14
CA GLY A 146 3.43 -22.24 10.25
C GLY A 146 2.67 -21.50 11.34
N SER A 147 3.16 -20.31 11.73
CA SER A 147 2.46 -19.43 12.67
C SER A 147 1.08 -19.01 12.16
N VAL A 148 0.94 -18.72 10.85
CA VAL A 148 -0.39 -18.43 10.25
C VAL A 148 -1.34 -19.61 10.44
N GLU A 149 -0.90 -20.82 10.14
CA GLU A 149 -1.71 -22.04 10.22
C GLU A 149 -2.09 -22.38 11.67
N ASP A 150 -1.13 -22.31 12.60
CA ASP A 150 -1.36 -22.59 14.02
C ASP A 150 -2.31 -21.59 14.65
N MET A 151 -2.14 -20.30 14.34
CA MET A 151 -3.03 -19.25 14.83
C MET A 151 -4.44 -19.37 14.22
N ALA A 152 -4.57 -19.72 12.95
CA ALA A 152 -5.87 -19.95 12.32
C ALA A 152 -6.62 -21.12 12.99
N LYS A 153 -5.94 -22.24 13.27
CA LYS A 153 -6.52 -23.38 14.01
C LYS A 153 -6.93 -23.01 15.42
N LYS A 154 -6.08 -22.26 16.14
CA LYS A 154 -6.28 -21.87 17.53
C LYS A 154 -7.41 -20.87 17.70
N THR A 155 -7.46 -19.82 16.86
CA THR A 155 -8.35 -18.68 17.08
C THR A 155 -9.61 -18.73 16.24
N ARG A 156 -9.63 -19.59 15.20
CA ARG A 156 -10.75 -19.75 14.26
C ARG A 156 -11.30 -18.42 13.77
N PRO A 157 -10.45 -17.59 13.13
CA PRO A 157 -10.85 -16.27 12.69
C PRO A 157 -11.95 -16.35 11.64
N LYS A 158 -12.72 -15.29 11.48
CA LYS A 158 -13.67 -15.13 10.36
C LYS A 158 -13.00 -14.59 9.12
N LEU A 159 -11.87 -13.87 9.30
CA LEU A 159 -11.09 -13.26 8.23
C LEU A 159 -9.60 -13.41 8.52
N ILE A 160 -8.85 -13.84 7.52
CA ILE A 160 -7.38 -13.75 7.51
C ILE A 160 -6.98 -12.65 6.53
N ILE A 161 -6.07 -11.76 6.94
CA ILE A 161 -5.55 -10.68 6.09
C ILE A 161 -4.14 -11.04 5.65
N ALA A 162 -3.95 -11.19 4.33
CA ALA A 162 -2.64 -11.30 3.70
C ALA A 162 -2.26 -9.94 3.09
N GLY A 163 -1.34 -9.22 3.74
CA GLY A 163 -0.92 -7.90 3.29
C GLY A 163 -0.01 -7.22 4.32
N ALA A 164 0.85 -6.34 3.85
CA ALA A 164 1.84 -5.68 4.67
C ALA A 164 2.19 -4.28 4.16
N SER A 165 2.59 -3.41 5.09
CA SER A 165 3.14 -2.07 4.81
C SER A 165 4.66 -2.06 4.73
N ALA A 166 5.33 -3.02 5.35
CA ALA A 166 6.78 -3.07 5.47
C ALA A 166 7.30 -4.52 5.38
N TYR A 167 6.99 -5.18 4.27
CA TYR A 167 7.45 -6.52 3.97
C TYR A 167 8.06 -6.56 2.57
N SER A 168 9.31 -6.99 2.48
CA SER A 168 10.11 -6.88 1.26
C SER A 168 10.10 -8.14 0.38
N ARG A 169 9.35 -9.18 0.74
CA ARG A 169 9.33 -10.45 0.03
C ARG A 169 7.97 -10.75 -0.60
N ILE A 170 7.90 -11.80 -1.39
CA ILE A 170 6.68 -12.31 -2.00
C ILE A 170 5.70 -12.77 -0.92
N ILE A 171 4.42 -12.45 -1.11
CA ILE A 171 3.31 -12.95 -0.31
C ILE A 171 2.67 -14.12 -1.08
N ASP A 172 2.62 -15.29 -0.44
CA ASP A 172 2.02 -16.49 -1.01
C ASP A 172 0.51 -16.52 -0.76
N PHE A 173 -0.24 -15.87 -1.66
CA PHE A 173 -1.70 -15.77 -1.55
C PHE A 173 -2.40 -17.12 -1.66
N GLU A 174 -1.84 -18.07 -2.43
CA GLU A 174 -2.38 -19.42 -2.57
C GLU A 174 -2.33 -20.17 -1.23
N ARG A 175 -1.17 -20.14 -0.55
CA ARG A 175 -1.02 -20.78 0.76
C ARG A 175 -1.89 -20.10 1.82
N PHE A 176 -2.01 -18.77 1.80
CA PHE A 176 -2.94 -18.06 2.68
C PHE A 176 -4.40 -18.48 2.43
N ALA A 177 -4.81 -18.64 1.17
CA ALA A 177 -6.17 -19.07 0.83
C ALA A 177 -6.44 -20.50 1.33
N CYS A 178 -5.51 -21.43 1.13
CA CYS A 178 -5.62 -22.78 1.66
C CYS A 178 -5.84 -22.76 3.19
N ILE A 179 -4.98 -22.06 3.92
CA ILE A 179 -5.11 -21.96 5.39
C ILE A 179 -6.43 -21.32 5.80
N ALA A 180 -6.85 -20.22 5.15
CA ALA A 180 -8.09 -19.54 5.48
C ALA A 180 -9.30 -20.47 5.27
N HIS A 181 -9.44 -21.04 4.08
CA HIS A 181 -10.60 -21.84 3.71
C HIS A 181 -10.68 -23.16 4.47
N GLU A 182 -9.57 -23.84 4.73
CA GLU A 182 -9.51 -25.05 5.58
C GLU A 182 -9.97 -24.79 7.02
N ASN A 183 -9.84 -23.56 7.51
CA ASN A 183 -10.27 -23.14 8.84
C ASN A 183 -11.63 -22.41 8.87
N GLY A 184 -12.35 -22.37 7.72
CA GLY A 184 -13.66 -21.72 7.60
C GLY A 184 -13.61 -20.19 7.66
N ALA A 185 -12.44 -19.60 7.40
CA ALA A 185 -12.23 -18.16 7.31
C ALA A 185 -12.28 -17.69 5.84
N LEU A 186 -12.57 -16.40 5.65
CA LEU A 186 -12.37 -15.74 4.37
C LEU A 186 -10.93 -15.21 4.27
N LEU A 187 -10.39 -15.12 3.06
CA LEU A 187 -9.13 -14.46 2.79
C LEU A 187 -9.35 -13.05 2.23
N MET A 188 -8.82 -12.06 2.90
CA MET A 188 -8.65 -10.71 2.38
C MET A 188 -7.19 -10.47 1.99
N ALA A 189 -6.94 -10.05 0.76
CA ALA A 189 -5.62 -9.60 0.33
C ALA A 189 -5.58 -8.06 0.28
N ASP A 190 -4.79 -7.44 1.15
CA ASP A 190 -4.47 -6.01 1.06
C ASP A 190 -3.17 -5.83 0.28
N ILE A 191 -3.30 -5.52 -1.01
CA ILE A 191 -2.17 -5.36 -1.93
C ILE A 191 -1.75 -3.89 -2.11
N ALA A 192 -2.14 -3.00 -1.22
CA ALA A 192 -1.91 -1.56 -1.37
C ALA A 192 -0.46 -1.20 -1.73
N HIS A 193 0.52 -1.87 -1.15
CA HIS A 193 1.93 -1.62 -1.47
C HIS A 193 2.39 -2.23 -2.78
N ILE A 194 1.87 -3.37 -3.14
CA ILE A 194 2.37 -4.20 -4.27
C ILE A 194 1.43 -4.21 -5.47
N ALA A 195 0.34 -3.42 -5.46
CA ALA A 195 -0.67 -3.47 -6.52
C ALA A 195 -0.12 -3.18 -7.93
N GLY A 196 0.83 -2.25 -8.05
CA GLY A 196 1.52 -2.01 -9.31
C GLY A 196 2.33 -3.21 -9.79
N LEU A 197 2.97 -3.94 -8.84
CA LEU A 197 3.74 -5.14 -9.16
C LEU A 197 2.81 -6.27 -9.61
N VAL A 198 1.68 -6.46 -8.92
CA VAL A 198 0.65 -7.44 -9.33
C VAL A 198 0.11 -7.11 -10.73
N ALA A 199 -0.23 -5.83 -10.99
CA ALA A 199 -0.73 -5.38 -12.28
C ALA A 199 0.29 -5.58 -13.43
N ALA A 200 1.59 -5.48 -13.13
CA ALA A 200 2.66 -5.66 -14.11
C ALA A 200 3.16 -7.11 -14.23
N GLY A 201 2.70 -8.03 -13.37
CA GLY A 201 3.16 -9.42 -13.34
C GLY A 201 4.50 -9.64 -12.62
N GLU A 202 4.98 -8.67 -11.84
CA GLU A 202 6.23 -8.73 -11.06
C GLU A 202 6.01 -9.24 -9.61
N HIS A 203 4.77 -9.61 -9.25
CA HIS A 203 4.40 -10.27 -8.00
C HIS A 203 3.22 -11.21 -8.27
N PRO A 204 3.14 -12.38 -7.61
CA PRO A 204 1.98 -13.27 -7.71
C PRO A 204 0.66 -12.55 -7.44
N SER A 205 -0.36 -12.92 -8.19
CA SER A 205 -1.70 -12.33 -8.11
C SER A 205 -2.51 -12.93 -6.97
N PRO A 206 -3.25 -12.14 -6.17
CA PRO A 206 -4.25 -12.65 -5.22
C PRO A 206 -5.57 -13.04 -5.89
N PHE A 207 -5.80 -12.60 -7.15
CA PHE A 207 -7.02 -12.91 -7.89
C PHE A 207 -7.11 -14.41 -8.18
N GLY A 208 -8.28 -14.98 -7.97
CA GLY A 208 -8.48 -16.43 -7.99
C GLY A 208 -8.28 -17.11 -6.63
N HIS A 209 -7.55 -16.52 -5.71
CA HIS A 209 -7.29 -17.05 -4.36
C HIS A 209 -8.09 -16.32 -3.27
N ALA A 210 -7.99 -15.00 -3.20
CA ALA A 210 -8.65 -14.19 -2.17
C ALA A 210 -10.15 -14.01 -2.42
N ASP A 211 -10.94 -13.91 -1.34
CA ASP A 211 -12.38 -13.65 -1.41
C ASP A 211 -12.67 -12.16 -1.62
N ILE A 212 -11.84 -11.31 -1.03
CA ILE A 212 -11.87 -9.87 -1.19
C ILE A 212 -10.45 -9.32 -1.27
N ILE A 213 -10.27 -8.30 -2.10
CA ILE A 213 -8.97 -7.67 -2.31
C ILE A 213 -9.15 -6.15 -2.17
N THR A 214 -8.30 -5.53 -1.37
CA THR A 214 -8.26 -4.07 -1.25
C THR A 214 -6.93 -3.53 -1.75
N THR A 215 -6.96 -2.33 -2.28
CA THR A 215 -5.74 -1.63 -2.68
C THR A 215 -5.90 -0.13 -2.64
N THR A 216 -4.79 0.57 -2.50
CA THR A 216 -4.68 1.99 -2.80
C THR A 216 -4.26 2.20 -4.25
N THR A 217 -4.56 3.36 -4.80
CA THR A 217 -4.22 3.70 -6.20
C THR A 217 -2.96 4.57 -6.34
N HIS A 218 -2.36 5.02 -5.23
CA HIS A 218 -1.36 6.10 -5.22
C HIS A 218 0.09 5.67 -4.85
N LYS A 219 0.33 4.37 -4.60
CA LYS A 219 1.67 3.87 -4.27
C LYS A 219 2.37 3.38 -5.54
N THR A 220 2.58 2.07 -5.69
CA THR A 220 3.19 1.53 -6.90
C THR A 220 2.33 1.67 -8.16
N LEU A 221 1.00 1.82 -8.03
CA LEU A 221 0.12 2.15 -9.15
C LEU A 221 0.26 3.58 -9.67
N ARG A 222 0.94 4.46 -8.94
CA ARG A 222 1.29 5.83 -9.40
C ARG A 222 0.07 6.70 -9.76
N GLY A 223 -1.08 6.47 -9.11
CA GLY A 223 -2.32 7.19 -9.38
C GLY A 223 -2.76 8.15 -8.29
N ILE A 224 -3.99 8.64 -8.42
CA ILE A 224 -4.62 9.52 -7.43
C ILE A 224 -4.67 8.85 -6.04
N ARG A 225 -4.52 9.64 -4.96
CA ARG A 225 -4.69 9.14 -3.58
C ARG A 225 -6.12 8.71 -3.33
N SER A 226 -6.37 7.42 -3.41
CA SER A 226 -7.68 6.79 -3.23
C SER A 226 -7.51 5.27 -3.05
N ALA A 227 -8.60 4.49 -3.21
CA ALA A 227 -8.58 3.04 -3.07
C ALA A 227 -9.62 2.34 -3.97
N LEU A 228 -9.50 1.03 -4.05
CA LEU A 228 -10.40 0.12 -4.75
C LEU A 228 -10.70 -1.09 -3.86
N ILE A 229 -11.86 -1.70 -4.06
CA ILE A 229 -12.22 -3.00 -3.50
C ILE A 229 -12.58 -3.92 -4.67
N PHE A 230 -12.00 -5.11 -4.68
CA PHE A 230 -12.40 -6.21 -5.56
C PHE A 230 -12.93 -7.34 -4.69
N CYS A 231 -13.96 -8.01 -5.13
CA CYS A 231 -14.46 -9.19 -4.43
C CYS A 231 -15.08 -10.22 -5.40
N LYS A 232 -15.17 -11.47 -4.96
CA LYS A 232 -15.96 -12.47 -5.68
C LYS A 232 -17.40 -12.01 -5.83
N GLN A 233 -18.06 -12.38 -6.90
CA GLN A 233 -19.42 -11.91 -7.25
C GLN A 233 -20.45 -12.12 -6.12
N GLU A 234 -20.30 -13.19 -5.35
CA GLU A 234 -21.17 -13.48 -4.21
C GLU A 234 -21.14 -12.43 -3.09
N TYR A 235 -20.05 -11.67 -2.98
CA TYR A 235 -19.90 -10.59 -1.98
C TYR A 235 -20.22 -9.20 -2.54
N ALA A 236 -20.43 -9.04 -3.85
CA ALA A 236 -20.61 -7.75 -4.52
C ALA A 236 -21.67 -6.88 -3.84
N ARG A 237 -22.88 -7.42 -3.64
CA ARG A 237 -23.99 -6.68 -3.01
C ARG A 237 -23.67 -6.27 -1.56
N LYS A 238 -22.98 -7.11 -0.80
CA LYS A 238 -22.59 -6.81 0.58
C LYS A 238 -21.57 -5.68 0.63
N VAL A 239 -20.56 -5.73 -0.24
CA VAL A 239 -19.51 -4.70 -0.36
C VAL A 239 -20.11 -3.37 -0.78
N ASP A 240 -20.94 -3.34 -1.82
CA ASP A 240 -21.61 -2.13 -2.28
C ASP A 240 -22.50 -1.52 -1.18
N SER A 241 -23.29 -2.33 -0.49
CA SER A 241 -24.17 -1.85 0.58
C SER A 241 -23.38 -1.38 1.82
N ALA A 242 -22.26 -2.03 2.14
CA ALA A 242 -21.42 -1.61 3.25
C ALA A 242 -20.72 -0.28 2.96
N LEU A 243 -20.36 -0.02 1.70
CA LEU A 243 -19.81 1.28 1.31
C LEU A 243 -20.90 2.33 1.25
N PHE A 244 -21.89 2.17 0.40
CA PHE A 244 -23.03 3.08 0.29
C PHE A 244 -24.36 2.32 0.48
N PRO A 245 -25.19 2.73 1.45
CA PRO A 245 -25.07 3.91 2.34
C PRO A 245 -24.30 3.64 3.67
N GLY A 246 -23.64 2.49 3.83
CA GLY A 246 -23.11 2.05 5.12
C GLY A 246 -21.99 2.95 5.69
N MET A 247 -21.02 3.34 4.88
CA MET A 247 -19.81 4.07 5.33
C MET A 247 -19.54 5.36 4.54
N ALA A 248 -20.24 5.59 3.45
CA ALA A 248 -20.05 6.76 2.59
C ALA A 248 -21.40 7.32 2.11
N GLY A 249 -21.41 8.60 1.74
CA GLY A 249 -22.46 9.27 0.97
C GLY A 249 -22.05 9.42 -0.50
N GLY A 250 -22.14 10.65 -1.05
CA GLY A 250 -21.80 10.93 -2.44
C GLY A 250 -20.35 10.63 -2.79
N PRO A 251 -20.08 9.82 -3.81
CA PRO A 251 -18.73 9.51 -4.25
C PRO A 251 -18.07 10.75 -4.87
N HIS A 252 -16.75 10.81 -4.79
CA HIS A 252 -15.96 11.88 -5.40
C HIS A 252 -15.74 11.57 -6.89
N MET A 253 -16.62 12.06 -7.76
CA MET A 253 -16.60 11.73 -9.20
C MET A 253 -15.33 12.16 -9.91
N HIS A 254 -14.73 13.31 -9.53
CA HIS A 254 -13.42 13.74 -10.01
C HIS A 254 -12.29 12.77 -9.61
N THR A 255 -12.39 12.15 -8.44
CA THR A 255 -11.43 11.11 -8.01
C THR A 255 -11.65 9.82 -8.80
N ILE A 256 -12.89 9.43 -9.10
CA ILE A 256 -13.20 8.27 -9.95
C ILE A 256 -12.66 8.48 -11.37
N ALA A 257 -12.81 9.70 -11.94
CA ALA A 257 -12.19 10.04 -13.22
C ALA A 257 -10.65 9.88 -13.18
N ALA A 258 -10.01 10.38 -12.13
CA ALA A 258 -8.57 10.24 -11.97
C ALA A 258 -8.13 8.77 -11.78
N LYS A 259 -8.97 7.92 -11.16
CA LYS A 259 -8.76 6.47 -11.10
C LYS A 259 -8.88 5.81 -12.48
N ALA A 260 -9.81 6.26 -13.32
CA ALA A 260 -9.94 5.74 -14.67
C ALA A 260 -8.69 6.04 -15.49
N VAL A 261 -8.19 7.29 -15.44
CA VAL A 261 -6.91 7.67 -16.06
C VAL A 261 -5.75 6.81 -15.54
N THR A 262 -5.68 6.60 -14.22
CA THR A 262 -4.65 5.74 -13.61
C THR A 262 -4.72 4.32 -14.15
N ALA A 263 -5.92 3.76 -14.35
CA ALA A 263 -6.10 2.43 -14.90
C ALA A 263 -5.67 2.35 -16.38
N GLU A 264 -5.98 3.37 -17.19
CA GLU A 264 -5.51 3.45 -18.57
C GLU A 264 -3.98 3.47 -18.64
N GLU A 265 -3.33 4.29 -17.81
CA GLU A 265 -1.86 4.33 -17.72
C GLU A 265 -1.27 2.98 -17.26
N ALA A 266 -1.91 2.29 -16.31
CA ALA A 266 -1.46 1.01 -15.80
C ALA A 266 -1.56 -0.14 -16.85
N LEU A 267 -2.38 0.02 -17.89
CA LEU A 267 -2.50 -0.93 -18.99
C LEU A 267 -1.38 -0.82 -20.04
N THR A 268 -0.59 0.25 -20.00
CA THR A 268 0.44 0.53 -21.01
C THR A 268 1.69 -0.34 -20.84
N PRO A 269 2.42 -0.63 -21.94
CA PRO A 269 3.74 -1.28 -21.85
C PRO A 269 4.76 -0.47 -21.02
N GLU A 270 4.67 0.85 -21.07
CA GLU A 270 5.53 1.79 -20.34
C GLU A 270 5.37 1.62 -18.82
N PHE A 271 4.15 1.39 -18.35
CA PHE A 271 3.89 1.10 -16.94
C PHE A 271 4.55 -0.22 -16.50
N ARG A 272 4.43 -1.27 -17.30
CA ARG A 272 5.10 -2.56 -17.02
C ARG A 272 6.62 -2.40 -16.97
N ALA A 273 7.19 -1.67 -17.93
CA ALA A 273 8.62 -1.38 -17.93
C ALA A 273 9.04 -0.53 -16.71
N TYR A 274 8.21 0.43 -16.29
CA TYR A 274 8.43 1.22 -15.09
C TYR A 274 8.48 0.32 -13.84
N ILE A 275 7.50 -0.56 -13.63
CA ILE A 275 7.46 -1.44 -12.45
C ILE A 275 8.65 -2.39 -12.42
N ARG A 276 9.06 -2.94 -13.55
CA ARG A 276 10.27 -3.78 -13.64
C ARG A 276 11.50 -3.01 -13.17
N ARG A 277 11.70 -1.78 -13.65
CA ARG A 277 12.80 -0.92 -13.18
C ARG A 277 12.70 -0.61 -11.68
N VAL A 278 11.49 -0.41 -11.14
CA VAL A 278 11.31 -0.19 -9.69
C VAL A 278 11.87 -1.36 -8.88
N VAL A 279 11.57 -2.60 -9.28
CA VAL A 279 12.06 -3.81 -8.60
C VAL A 279 13.57 -3.98 -8.79
N GLU A 280 14.08 -3.77 -10.00
CA GLU A 280 15.52 -3.82 -10.31
C GLU A 280 16.31 -2.80 -9.48
N ASN A 281 15.83 -1.56 -9.40
CA ASN A 281 16.43 -0.49 -8.61
C ASN A 281 16.42 -0.81 -7.12
N SER A 282 15.32 -1.35 -6.61
CA SER A 282 15.18 -1.76 -5.21
C SER A 282 16.18 -2.87 -4.85
N ARG A 283 16.31 -3.88 -5.70
CA ARG A 283 17.29 -4.96 -5.53
C ARG A 283 18.73 -4.44 -5.57
N ALA A 284 19.04 -3.56 -6.50
CA ALA A 284 20.38 -2.98 -6.63
C ALA A 284 20.77 -2.15 -5.40
N MET A 285 19.88 -1.29 -4.93
CA MET A 285 20.11 -0.45 -3.75
C MET A 285 20.24 -1.29 -2.47
N ALA A 286 19.38 -2.31 -2.28
CA ALA A 286 19.46 -3.23 -1.15
C ALA A 286 20.77 -4.04 -1.14
N ALA A 287 21.20 -4.54 -2.31
CA ALA A 287 22.47 -5.26 -2.45
C ALA A 287 23.68 -4.37 -2.14
N GLU A 288 23.62 -3.09 -2.53
CA GLU A 288 24.69 -2.13 -2.24
C GLU A 288 24.80 -1.85 -0.73
N PHE A 289 23.69 -1.68 -0.02
CA PHE A 289 23.70 -1.57 1.44
C PHE A 289 24.27 -2.83 2.10
N THR A 290 23.93 -4.01 1.61
CA THR A 290 24.54 -5.28 2.11
C THR A 290 26.04 -5.29 1.88
N ARG A 291 26.52 -4.83 0.70
CA ARG A 291 27.97 -4.74 0.38
C ARG A 291 28.70 -3.76 1.30
N MET A 292 28.04 -2.68 1.72
CA MET A 292 28.58 -1.70 2.68
C MET A 292 28.50 -2.19 4.14
N GLY A 293 27.98 -3.39 4.40
CA GLY A 293 27.95 -4.00 5.74
C GLY A 293 26.69 -3.71 6.54
N TYR A 294 25.64 -3.14 5.94
CA TYR A 294 24.34 -2.96 6.60
C TYR A 294 23.54 -4.26 6.64
N GLU A 295 22.74 -4.44 7.69
CA GLU A 295 21.78 -5.51 7.74
C GLU A 295 20.51 -5.10 6.99
N VAL A 296 20.24 -5.75 5.85
CA VAL A 296 18.99 -5.64 5.10
C VAL A 296 18.07 -6.75 5.59
N VAL A 297 16.91 -6.40 6.15
CA VAL A 297 15.93 -7.38 6.63
C VAL A 297 15.59 -8.37 5.51
N THR A 298 15.56 -9.66 5.82
CA THR A 298 15.44 -10.79 4.88
C THR A 298 16.62 -10.97 3.89
N GLY A 299 17.70 -10.20 4.02
CA GLY A 299 18.85 -10.25 3.13
C GLY A 299 18.61 -9.67 1.72
N GLY A 300 17.54 -8.88 1.53
CA GLY A 300 17.24 -8.27 0.23
C GLY A 300 15.74 -7.99 -0.01
N THR A 301 15.35 -7.86 -1.27
CA THR A 301 13.96 -7.54 -1.63
C THR A 301 13.52 -8.19 -2.94
N ASP A 302 12.22 -8.51 -3.02
CA ASP A 302 11.54 -8.98 -4.21
C ASP A 302 10.57 -7.91 -4.78
N ASN A 303 10.44 -6.75 -4.10
CA ASN A 303 9.49 -5.71 -4.46
C ASN A 303 10.13 -4.30 -4.52
N HIS A 304 9.34 -3.26 -4.33
CA HIS A 304 9.72 -1.85 -4.47
C HIS A 304 10.37 -1.24 -3.23
N MET A 305 10.56 -2.01 -2.16
CA MET A 305 11.10 -1.50 -0.88
C MET A 305 11.94 -2.54 -0.16
N PHE A 306 12.74 -2.06 0.79
CA PHE A 306 13.46 -2.88 1.77
C PHE A 306 13.60 -2.12 3.09
N LEU A 307 14.04 -2.86 4.12
CA LEU A 307 14.29 -2.31 5.45
C LEU A 307 15.76 -2.45 5.78
N LEU A 308 16.36 -1.39 6.34
CA LEU A 308 17.65 -1.46 7.02
C LEU A 308 17.42 -1.63 8.52
N ASP A 309 18.12 -2.59 9.11
CA ASP A 309 18.14 -2.85 10.54
C ASP A 309 19.48 -2.42 11.14
N PHE A 310 19.44 -1.48 12.09
CA PHE A 310 20.63 -0.95 12.75
C PHE A 310 21.00 -1.68 14.03
N THR A 311 20.18 -2.63 14.50
CA THR A 311 20.34 -3.28 15.81
C THR A 311 21.69 -3.93 16.02
N ARG A 312 22.25 -4.55 14.97
CA ARG A 312 23.55 -5.25 15.03
C ARG A 312 24.70 -4.41 14.49
N THR A 313 24.48 -3.69 13.41
CA THR A 313 25.56 -2.98 12.70
C THR A 313 25.85 -1.61 13.30
N HIS A 314 24.80 -0.92 13.82
CA HIS A 314 24.88 0.44 14.36
C HIS A 314 23.99 0.56 15.62
N PRO A 315 24.30 -0.15 16.73
CA PRO A 315 23.38 -0.31 17.87
C PRO A 315 23.03 1.00 18.60
N THR A 316 23.82 2.06 18.44
CA THR A 316 23.55 3.38 19.02
C THR A 316 22.69 4.27 18.11
N ILE A 317 22.57 3.95 16.82
CA ILE A 317 21.79 4.71 15.84
C ILE A 317 20.33 4.27 15.87
N THR A 318 19.40 5.23 15.82
CA THR A 318 17.97 4.99 15.73
C THR A 318 17.44 5.36 14.34
N GLY A 319 16.32 4.75 13.92
CA GLY A 319 15.64 5.14 12.69
C GLY A 319 15.25 6.61 12.70
N GLN A 320 14.89 7.19 13.86
CA GLN A 320 14.59 8.61 14.00
C GLN A 320 15.81 9.49 13.70
N MET A 321 16.98 9.16 14.23
CA MET A 321 18.20 9.91 13.94
C MET A 321 18.52 9.93 12.46
N VAL A 322 18.44 8.77 11.81
CA VAL A 322 18.69 8.63 10.36
C VAL A 322 17.67 9.44 9.56
N GLN A 323 16.37 9.29 9.85
CA GLN A 323 15.32 10.05 9.18
C GLN A 323 15.57 11.55 9.27
N GLN A 324 15.82 12.09 10.47
CA GLN A 324 16.04 13.54 10.67
C GLN A 324 17.29 14.05 9.96
N ALA A 325 18.38 13.29 9.99
CA ALA A 325 19.62 13.65 9.31
C ALA A 325 19.47 13.68 7.79
N LEU A 326 18.72 12.74 7.22
CA LEU A 326 18.43 12.66 5.79
C LEU A 326 17.47 13.77 5.35
N ASP A 327 16.39 14.02 6.10
CA ASP A 327 15.45 15.11 5.84
C ASP A 327 16.16 16.46 5.75
N SER A 328 17.14 16.73 6.64
CA SER A 328 17.93 17.96 6.61
C SER A 328 18.82 18.11 5.38
N ARG A 329 19.00 17.03 4.61
CA ARG A 329 19.83 16.97 3.39
C ARG A 329 19.02 16.65 2.14
N ALA A 330 17.70 16.91 2.17
CA ALA A 330 16.75 16.69 1.08
C ALA A 330 16.70 15.23 0.58
N ILE A 331 16.79 14.28 1.49
CA ILE A 331 16.49 12.85 1.25
C ILE A 331 15.41 12.45 2.23
N THR A 332 14.25 12.05 1.73
CA THR A 332 13.08 11.72 2.56
C THR A 332 12.84 10.20 2.57
N LEU A 333 12.81 9.62 3.75
CA LEU A 333 12.40 8.24 4.02
C LEU A 333 11.67 8.17 5.36
N ASN A 334 11.18 7.02 5.77
CA ASN A 334 10.56 6.88 7.08
C ASN A 334 11.33 5.92 8.01
N LYS A 335 11.42 6.30 9.29
CA LYS A 335 11.79 5.36 10.34
C LYS A 335 10.79 4.19 10.36
N ASN A 336 11.27 2.99 10.69
CA ASN A 336 10.46 1.79 10.68
C ASN A 336 10.91 0.82 11.77
N SER A 337 9.95 0.15 12.42
CA SER A 337 10.25 -0.99 13.28
C SER A 337 10.86 -2.12 12.47
N VAL A 338 11.72 -2.89 13.09
CA VAL A 338 12.34 -4.09 12.52
C VAL A 338 11.89 -5.34 13.28
N PRO A 339 12.03 -6.54 12.72
CA PRO A 339 11.68 -7.77 13.45
C PRO A 339 12.39 -7.84 14.80
N GLY A 340 11.63 -8.07 15.89
CA GLY A 340 12.18 -8.07 17.24
C GLY A 340 12.46 -6.67 17.83
N GLU A 341 11.83 -5.63 17.31
CA GLU A 341 11.94 -4.23 17.76
C GLU A 341 11.79 -4.10 19.29
N LYS A 342 12.74 -3.40 19.92
CA LYS A 342 12.74 -3.11 21.37
C LYS A 342 12.58 -1.62 21.68
N ARG A 343 12.77 -0.75 20.71
CA ARG A 343 12.63 0.69 20.87
C ARG A 343 11.19 1.13 20.70
N SER A 344 10.88 2.32 21.20
CA SER A 344 9.55 2.91 21.00
C SER A 344 9.26 3.17 19.52
N PRO A 345 7.97 3.21 19.09
CA PRO A 345 7.60 3.57 17.72
C PRO A 345 8.08 4.96 17.29
N MET A 346 8.43 5.83 18.23
CA MET A 346 8.96 7.15 17.94
C MET A 346 10.44 7.13 17.58
N GLN A 347 11.19 6.12 18.03
CA GLN A 347 12.63 5.99 17.78
C GLN A 347 12.92 4.97 16.68
N THR A 348 12.39 3.76 16.80
CA THR A 348 12.63 2.58 15.95
C THR A 348 14.11 2.19 15.79
N SER A 349 14.35 0.98 15.33
CA SER A 349 15.72 0.48 15.10
C SER A 349 16.08 0.41 13.63
N GLY A 350 15.20 0.82 12.74
CA GLY A 350 15.44 0.78 11.30
C GLY A 350 14.77 1.88 10.52
N VAL A 351 14.97 1.83 9.21
CA VAL A 351 14.33 2.69 8.23
C VAL A 351 13.78 1.85 7.08
N ARG A 352 12.70 2.33 6.45
CA ARG A 352 12.14 1.74 5.23
C ARG A 352 12.51 2.63 4.04
N ILE A 353 13.00 2.01 2.98
CA ILE A 353 13.44 2.64 1.75
C ILE A 353 12.61 2.09 0.59
N GLY A 354 12.04 2.97 -0.22
CA GLY A 354 11.29 2.64 -1.43
C GLY A 354 11.87 3.31 -2.66
N THR A 355 11.72 2.69 -3.82
CA THR A 355 12.32 3.15 -5.08
C THR A 355 11.30 3.66 -6.10
N ALA A 356 10.00 3.51 -5.84
CA ALA A 356 8.96 3.80 -6.81
C ALA A 356 8.94 5.27 -7.27
N ALA A 357 8.98 6.23 -6.32
CA ALA A 357 8.89 7.65 -6.61
C ALA A 357 10.06 8.15 -7.48
N MET A 358 11.29 7.80 -7.12
CA MET A 358 12.46 8.26 -7.89
C MET A 358 12.62 7.53 -9.21
N THR A 359 12.15 6.27 -9.32
CA THR A 359 12.07 5.59 -10.62
C THR A 359 11.08 6.30 -11.55
N THR A 360 9.96 6.85 -11.03
CA THR A 360 9.04 7.72 -11.80
C THR A 360 9.74 8.98 -12.29
N LYS A 361 10.66 9.55 -11.51
CA LYS A 361 11.47 10.71 -11.89
C LYS A 361 12.67 10.38 -12.81
N GLY A 362 12.81 9.12 -13.22
CA GLY A 362 13.84 8.70 -14.17
C GLY A 362 15.12 8.15 -13.57
N PHE A 363 15.21 7.97 -12.24
CA PHE A 363 16.38 7.36 -11.61
C PHE A 363 16.53 5.91 -12.09
N GLY A 364 17.75 5.57 -12.47
CA GLY A 364 18.18 4.23 -12.80
C GLY A 364 19.00 3.58 -11.68
N ARG A 365 19.51 2.39 -11.97
CA ARG A 365 20.31 1.59 -11.04
C ARG A 365 21.47 2.38 -10.42
N ASP A 366 22.25 3.06 -11.24
CA ASP A 366 23.47 3.75 -10.79
C ASP A 366 23.14 4.96 -9.92
N ASP A 367 22.03 5.64 -10.20
CA ASP A 367 21.54 6.74 -9.36
C ASP A 367 21.18 6.23 -7.96
N PHE A 368 20.48 5.08 -7.85
CA PHE A 368 20.15 4.48 -6.55
C PHE A 368 21.39 3.99 -5.80
N ILE A 369 22.40 3.47 -6.49
CA ILE A 369 23.69 3.13 -5.87
C ILE A 369 24.36 4.40 -5.32
N ALA A 370 24.42 5.47 -6.09
CA ALA A 370 24.98 6.75 -5.63
C ALA A 370 24.21 7.32 -4.43
N VAL A 371 22.86 7.20 -4.43
CA VAL A 371 22.03 7.59 -3.27
C VAL A 371 22.35 6.72 -2.06
N ALA A 372 22.57 5.41 -2.21
CA ALA A 372 22.96 4.53 -1.10
C ALA A 372 24.28 4.97 -0.46
N HIS A 373 25.29 5.31 -1.25
CA HIS A 373 26.55 5.85 -0.74
C HIS A 373 26.37 7.18 -0.01
N ARG A 374 25.56 8.07 -0.57
CA ARG A 374 25.25 9.35 0.09
C ARG A 374 24.54 9.15 1.45
N ILE A 375 23.65 8.16 1.54
CA ILE A 375 23.00 7.80 2.81
C ILE A 375 24.02 7.23 3.80
N ASP A 376 24.94 6.37 3.34
CA ASP A 376 26.01 5.81 4.17
C ASP A 376 26.91 6.91 4.77
N GLU A 377 27.38 7.87 3.96
CA GLU A 377 28.16 9.03 4.42
C GLU A 377 27.41 9.82 5.51
N ILE A 378 26.09 10.01 5.34
CA ILE A 378 25.27 10.73 6.32
C ILE A 378 25.15 9.93 7.62
N ILE A 379 24.90 8.61 7.53
CA ILE A 379 24.82 7.73 8.71
C ILE A 379 26.18 7.68 9.42
N ALA A 380 27.30 7.59 8.68
CA ALA A 380 28.64 7.61 9.25
C ALA A 380 28.98 8.90 10.01
N SER A 381 28.33 10.03 9.66
CA SER A 381 28.50 11.33 10.32
C SER A 381 27.68 11.51 11.60
N LEU A 382 26.78 10.54 11.92
CA LEU A 382 25.94 10.62 13.11
C LEU A 382 26.76 10.36 14.38
N PRO A 383 26.40 10.98 15.53
CA PRO A 383 27.05 10.71 16.82
C PRO A 383 26.92 9.21 17.16
N ARG A 384 28.01 8.62 17.59
CA ARG A 384 28.08 7.25 18.11
C ARG A 384 28.22 7.31 19.62
N GLU A 385 27.14 7.70 20.32
CA GLU A 385 27.12 7.67 21.78
C GLU A 385 26.81 6.28 22.33
#